data_c69eeb85aaf8bcfd18fee2161c3cb3ac
#
_entry.id   c69eeb85aaf8bcfd18fee2161c3cb3ac
#
_cell.length_a   1.000
_cell.length_b   1.000
_cell.length_c   1.000
_cell.angle_alpha   90.00
_cell.angle_beta   90.00
_cell.angle_gamma   90.00
#
_symmetry.space_group_name_H-M   'P 1'
#
loop_
_entity.id
_entity.type
_entity.pdbx_description
1 polymer ?
#
loop_
_entity_poly.entity_id
_entity_poly.type
_entity_poly.pdbx_seq_one_letter_code
_entity_poly.pdbx_strand_id
1 'polypeptide(L)'
;MNPRYIVVEGVIGSGKTALSRRLAEHFNALLLSENPDHNPFLMKFYSNVSNNGLAAELFFLTRRAESVNIIEDHCAQGGMVVADFLPEKDRIFTPIVLNDDEQQLFADMKQRILPQYAEPDVVIYLQTAVENNRKRLQKRHESIISLFPEGYLGRVHDEYSHFFHLYQSAPLLTVNADELDLAGNDDHFQLLLRALEDFQGTRSYLNLSEK
;
A
#
# COMPACT_ATOMS: atom_id res chain seq x y z
N MET A 1 -14.79 0.31 -15.89
CA MET A 1 -13.98 -0.89 -15.57
C MET A 1 -14.76 -1.77 -14.59
N ASN A 2 -14.63 -3.11 -14.65
CA ASN A 2 -15.24 -4.03 -13.66
C ASN A 2 -14.13 -4.87 -13.02
N PRO A 3 -13.33 -4.29 -12.11
CA PRO A 3 -12.14 -4.93 -11.57
C PRO A 3 -12.53 -6.06 -10.61
N ARG A 4 -11.73 -7.13 -10.60
CA ARG A 4 -11.82 -8.22 -9.61
C ARG A 4 -10.76 -8.14 -8.53
N TYR A 5 -9.64 -7.49 -8.84
CA TYR A 5 -8.56 -7.28 -7.89
C TYR A 5 -8.15 -5.81 -7.85
N ILE A 6 -8.49 -5.14 -6.75
CA ILE A 6 -8.15 -3.74 -6.48
C ILE A 6 -7.08 -3.68 -5.39
N VAL A 7 -6.06 -2.89 -5.61
CA VAL A 7 -5.07 -2.56 -4.57
C VAL A 7 -5.19 -1.09 -4.19
N VAL A 8 -5.15 -0.79 -2.90
CA VAL A 8 -5.02 0.56 -2.36
C VAL A 8 -3.64 0.70 -1.73
N GLU A 9 -2.84 1.59 -2.25
CA GLU A 9 -1.50 1.88 -1.74
C GLU A 9 -1.32 3.34 -1.35
N GLY A 10 -0.31 3.59 -0.54
CA GLY A 10 0.05 4.92 -0.06
C GLY A 10 0.93 4.85 1.18
N VAL A 11 1.58 5.95 1.47
CA VAL A 11 2.50 6.10 2.60
C VAL A 11 1.81 5.76 3.93
N ILE A 12 2.58 5.40 4.94
CA ILE A 12 2.09 5.20 6.31
C ILE A 12 1.28 6.43 6.74
N GLY A 13 0.02 6.22 7.16
CA GLY A 13 -0.89 7.32 7.53
C GLY A 13 -1.70 7.93 6.38
N SER A 14 -1.57 7.44 5.14
CA SER A 14 -2.38 7.94 4.00
C SER A 14 -3.88 7.63 4.08
N GLY A 15 -4.27 6.63 4.87
CA GLY A 15 -5.68 6.20 4.99
C GLY A 15 -6.03 4.96 4.16
N LYS A 16 -5.03 4.28 3.54
CA LYS A 16 -5.25 3.12 2.68
C LYS A 16 -6.13 2.04 3.31
N THR A 17 -5.85 1.60 4.54
CA THR A 17 -6.62 0.53 5.20
C THR A 17 -8.09 0.92 5.43
N ALA A 18 -8.37 2.19 5.73
CA ALA A 18 -9.74 2.65 5.90
C ALA A 18 -10.50 2.67 4.56
N LEU A 19 -9.85 3.13 3.50
CA LEU A 19 -10.41 3.10 2.16
C LEU A 19 -10.59 1.67 1.64
N SER A 20 -9.60 0.80 1.82
CA SER A 20 -9.70 -0.61 1.40
C SER A 20 -10.87 -1.32 2.05
N ARG A 21 -11.11 -1.09 3.35
CA ARG A 21 -12.27 -1.62 4.05
C ARG A 21 -13.58 -1.12 3.44
N ARG A 22 -13.68 0.19 3.19
CA ARG A 22 -14.88 0.80 2.60
C ARG A 22 -15.18 0.27 1.19
N LEU A 23 -14.14 0.11 0.37
CA LEU A 23 -14.26 -0.49 -0.97
C LEU A 23 -14.70 -1.97 -0.88
N ALA A 24 -14.09 -2.75 0.02
CA ALA A 24 -14.45 -4.15 0.22
C ALA A 24 -15.91 -4.31 0.66
N GLU A 25 -16.38 -3.47 1.58
CA GLU A 25 -17.79 -3.43 2.00
C GLU A 25 -18.72 -3.04 0.83
N HIS A 26 -18.36 -2.01 0.07
CA HIS A 26 -19.16 -1.53 -1.07
C HIS A 26 -19.31 -2.59 -2.17
N PHE A 27 -18.23 -3.29 -2.51
CA PHE A 27 -18.22 -4.29 -3.58
C PHE A 27 -18.54 -5.71 -3.09
N ASN A 28 -18.81 -5.90 -1.80
CA ASN A 28 -18.91 -7.23 -1.17
C ASN A 28 -17.69 -8.12 -1.50
N ALA A 29 -16.49 -7.54 -1.41
CA ALA A 29 -15.22 -8.14 -1.77
C ALA A 29 -14.48 -8.70 -0.55
N LEU A 30 -13.60 -9.66 -0.79
CA LEU A 30 -12.64 -10.13 0.23
C LEU A 30 -11.62 -9.02 0.51
N LEU A 31 -11.53 -8.60 1.79
CA LEU A 31 -10.51 -7.65 2.23
C LEU A 31 -9.25 -8.40 2.66
N LEU A 32 -8.12 -8.06 2.06
CA LEU A 32 -6.80 -8.50 2.50
C LEU A 32 -5.98 -7.31 2.99
N SER A 33 -5.58 -7.37 4.27
CA SER A 33 -4.79 -6.33 4.91
C SER A 33 -3.42 -6.82 5.31
N GLU A 34 -2.39 -6.00 5.10
CA GLU A 34 -1.00 -6.31 5.48
C GLU A 34 -0.81 -6.46 7.00
N ASN A 35 -1.66 -5.77 7.80
CA ASN A 35 -1.68 -5.84 9.27
C ASN A 35 -0.28 -5.70 9.90
N PRO A 36 0.37 -4.53 9.78
CA PRO A 36 1.74 -4.31 10.26
C PRO A 36 1.90 -4.59 11.76
N ASP A 37 0.84 -4.44 12.56
CA ASP A 37 0.86 -4.70 14.01
C ASP A 37 1.12 -6.20 14.35
N HIS A 38 0.91 -7.09 13.40
CA HIS A 38 1.24 -8.52 13.56
C HIS A 38 2.70 -8.84 13.31
N ASN A 39 3.50 -7.88 12.81
CA ASN A 39 4.92 -8.10 12.59
C ASN A 39 5.70 -7.94 13.90
N PRO A 40 6.24 -9.03 14.49
CA PRO A 40 6.91 -8.98 15.79
C PRO A 40 8.25 -8.24 15.75
N PHE A 41 8.77 -7.97 14.55
CA PHE A 41 10.03 -7.26 14.35
C PHE A 41 9.84 -5.76 14.16
N LEU A 42 8.62 -5.29 13.85
CA LEU A 42 8.37 -3.92 13.42
C LEU A 42 8.69 -2.88 14.50
N MET A 43 8.33 -3.14 15.75
CA MET A 43 8.66 -2.22 16.85
C MET A 43 10.17 -2.15 17.10
N LYS A 44 10.87 -3.29 16.99
CA LYS A 44 12.34 -3.34 17.10
C LYS A 44 13.01 -2.64 15.92
N PHE A 45 12.43 -2.78 14.74
CA PHE A 45 12.87 -2.09 13.54
C PHE A 45 12.79 -0.56 13.71
N TYR A 46 11.70 0.01 14.18
CA TYR A 46 11.59 1.45 14.41
C TYR A 46 12.58 1.96 15.44
N SER A 47 12.90 1.19 16.48
CA SER A 47 13.90 1.56 17.47
C SER A 47 15.35 1.39 16.99
N ASN A 48 15.61 0.50 16.03
CA ASN A 48 16.93 0.26 15.44
C ASN A 48 16.80 -0.35 14.03
N VAL A 49 16.71 0.52 13.02
CA VAL A 49 16.49 0.15 11.61
C VAL A 49 17.57 -0.80 11.10
N SER A 50 18.84 -0.49 11.37
CA SER A 50 19.97 -1.24 10.82
C SER A 50 20.06 -2.71 11.27
N ASN A 51 19.47 -3.06 12.40
CA ASN A 51 19.57 -4.42 12.94
C ASN A 51 18.34 -5.29 12.72
N ASN A 52 17.19 -4.69 12.37
CA ASN A 52 15.94 -5.43 12.30
C ASN A 52 15.20 -5.27 10.96
N GLY A 53 15.77 -4.54 10.01
CA GLY A 53 15.17 -4.29 8.70
C GLY A 53 14.89 -5.58 7.94
N LEU A 54 15.91 -6.44 7.78
CA LEU A 54 15.78 -7.70 7.06
C LEU A 54 14.72 -8.63 7.68
N ALA A 55 14.68 -8.77 9.00
CA ALA A 55 13.70 -9.62 9.67
C ALA A 55 12.27 -9.09 9.48
N ALA A 56 12.07 -7.75 9.54
CA ALA A 56 10.78 -7.14 9.30
C ALA A 56 10.32 -7.32 7.84
N GLU A 57 11.20 -7.12 6.86
CA GLU A 57 10.88 -7.30 5.45
C GLU A 57 10.61 -8.77 5.07
N LEU A 58 11.37 -9.72 5.60
CA LEU A 58 11.13 -11.16 5.37
C LEU A 58 9.78 -11.60 5.97
N PHE A 59 9.38 -11.05 7.10
CA PHE A 59 8.04 -11.30 7.65
C PHE A 59 6.94 -10.82 6.69
N PHE A 60 7.05 -9.59 6.18
CA PHE A 60 6.08 -9.07 5.22
C PHE A 60 6.10 -9.87 3.91
N LEU A 61 7.27 -10.30 3.43
CA LEU A 61 7.40 -11.13 2.24
C LEU A 61 6.61 -12.44 2.39
N THR A 62 6.76 -13.13 3.52
CA THR A 62 6.03 -14.39 3.76
C THR A 62 4.52 -14.19 3.81
N ARG A 63 4.05 -13.10 4.45
CA ARG A 63 2.62 -12.77 4.50
C ARG A 63 2.05 -12.41 3.14
N ARG A 64 2.80 -11.66 2.32
CA ARG A 64 2.38 -11.36 0.95
C ARG A 64 2.32 -12.62 0.09
N ALA A 65 3.27 -13.55 0.23
CA ALA A 65 3.25 -14.82 -0.48
C ALA A 65 2.03 -15.68 -0.12
N GLU A 66 1.64 -15.73 1.17
CA GLU A 66 0.39 -16.38 1.58
C GLU A 66 -0.84 -15.71 0.95
N SER A 67 -0.86 -14.37 0.93
CA SER A 67 -1.98 -13.58 0.39
C SER A 67 -2.14 -13.76 -1.12
N VAL A 68 -1.06 -13.91 -1.87
CA VAL A 68 -1.09 -14.12 -3.33
C VAL A 68 -1.93 -15.37 -3.67
N ASN A 69 -1.71 -16.49 -2.99
CA ASN A 69 -2.48 -17.71 -3.23
C ASN A 69 -3.98 -17.50 -2.94
N ILE A 70 -4.30 -16.73 -1.86
CA ILE A 70 -5.70 -16.42 -1.52
C ILE A 70 -6.35 -15.55 -2.60
N ILE A 71 -5.61 -14.56 -3.14
CA ILE A 71 -6.09 -13.69 -4.22
C ILE A 71 -6.43 -14.52 -5.46
N GLU A 72 -5.51 -15.38 -5.90
CA GLU A 72 -5.68 -16.20 -7.09
C GLU A 72 -6.88 -17.16 -6.95
N ASP A 73 -6.97 -17.88 -5.84
CA ASP A 73 -8.06 -18.82 -5.57
C ASP A 73 -9.41 -18.10 -5.54
N HIS A 74 -9.50 -16.96 -4.84
CA HIS A 74 -10.76 -16.22 -4.71
C HIS A 74 -11.22 -15.62 -6.04
N CYS A 75 -10.31 -15.02 -6.81
CA CYS A 75 -10.60 -14.48 -8.13
C CYS A 75 -10.98 -15.59 -9.13
N ALA A 76 -10.33 -16.77 -9.08
CA ALA A 76 -10.66 -17.91 -9.92
C ALA A 76 -12.08 -18.44 -9.66
N GLN A 77 -12.58 -18.32 -8.43
CA GLN A 77 -13.97 -18.65 -8.05
C GLN A 77 -14.99 -17.58 -8.41
N GLY A 78 -14.56 -16.50 -9.08
CA GLY A 78 -15.42 -15.39 -9.50
C GLY A 78 -15.61 -14.32 -8.43
N GLY A 79 -14.90 -14.40 -7.30
CA GLY A 79 -14.91 -13.40 -6.25
C GLY A 79 -14.12 -12.15 -6.62
N MET A 80 -14.28 -11.11 -5.79
CA MET A 80 -13.54 -9.86 -5.88
C MET A 80 -12.66 -9.67 -4.64
N VAL A 81 -11.46 -9.10 -4.82
CA VAL A 81 -10.50 -8.84 -3.75
C VAL A 81 -10.15 -7.35 -3.71
N VAL A 82 -10.08 -6.80 -2.50
CA VAL A 82 -9.47 -5.49 -2.22
C VAL A 82 -8.33 -5.70 -1.24
N ALA A 83 -7.11 -5.29 -1.61
CA ALA A 83 -5.94 -5.37 -0.76
C ALA A 83 -5.38 -3.97 -0.41
N ASP A 84 -4.82 -3.80 0.79
CA ASP A 84 -4.16 -2.55 1.21
C ASP A 84 -2.62 -2.62 1.07
N PHE A 85 -2.15 -3.48 0.19
CA PHE A 85 -0.73 -3.66 -0.14
C PHE A 85 -0.55 -4.19 -1.56
N LEU A 86 0.59 -3.84 -2.18
CA LEU A 86 1.10 -4.47 -3.40
C LEU A 86 2.02 -5.66 -3.06
N PRO A 87 1.99 -6.76 -3.84
CA PRO A 87 2.96 -7.85 -3.68
C PRO A 87 4.42 -7.38 -3.79
N GLU A 88 4.69 -6.40 -4.64
CA GLU A 88 6.01 -5.83 -4.91
C GLU A 88 6.38 -4.62 -4.04
N LYS A 89 5.68 -4.39 -2.94
CA LYS A 89 5.91 -3.27 -2.00
C LYS A 89 7.32 -3.25 -1.41
N ASP A 90 8.00 -4.38 -1.35
CA ASP A 90 9.41 -4.47 -0.96
C ASP A 90 10.32 -3.56 -1.80
N ARG A 91 10.00 -3.29 -3.06
CA ARG A 91 10.76 -2.37 -3.91
C ARG A 91 10.81 -0.95 -3.38
N ILE A 92 9.84 -0.57 -2.53
CA ILE A 92 9.79 0.74 -1.85
C ILE A 92 10.62 0.70 -0.57
N PHE A 93 10.53 -0.37 0.21
CA PHE A 93 11.10 -0.41 1.55
C PHE A 93 12.53 -0.93 1.61
N THR A 94 12.88 -1.97 0.84
CA THR A 94 14.22 -2.55 0.90
C THR A 94 15.36 -1.55 0.64
N PRO A 95 15.24 -0.57 -0.30
CA PRO A 95 16.29 0.43 -0.49
C PRO A 95 16.48 1.37 0.71
N ILE A 96 15.43 1.54 1.54
CA ILE A 96 15.45 2.44 2.71
C ILE A 96 16.08 1.75 3.92
N VAL A 97 15.82 0.43 4.07
CA VAL A 97 15.99 -0.27 5.35
C VAL A 97 17.07 -1.37 5.34
N LEU A 98 17.54 -1.80 4.17
CA LEU A 98 18.51 -2.86 4.00
C LEU A 98 19.80 -2.34 3.39
N ASN A 99 20.96 -2.84 3.87
CA ASN A 99 22.23 -2.65 3.19
C ASN A 99 22.34 -3.55 1.94
N ASP A 100 23.40 -3.39 1.14
CA ASP A 100 23.55 -4.09 -0.15
C ASP A 100 23.55 -5.62 -0.01
N ASP A 101 24.25 -6.17 1.00
CA ASP A 101 24.31 -7.62 1.24
C ASP A 101 22.93 -8.16 1.68
N GLU A 102 22.21 -7.41 2.52
CA GLU A 102 20.85 -7.75 2.95
C GLU A 102 19.85 -7.67 1.79
N GLN A 103 19.97 -6.68 0.89
CA GLN A 103 19.15 -6.56 -0.30
C GLN A 103 19.34 -7.76 -1.23
N GLN A 104 20.60 -8.18 -1.44
CA GLN A 104 20.89 -9.37 -2.24
C GLN A 104 20.27 -10.62 -1.63
N LEU A 105 20.46 -10.83 -0.33
CA LEU A 105 19.86 -11.97 0.38
C LEU A 105 18.33 -11.93 0.31
N PHE A 106 17.72 -10.75 0.50
CA PHE A 106 16.26 -10.58 0.39
C PHE A 106 15.77 -10.94 -1.02
N ALA A 107 16.45 -10.50 -2.06
CA ALA A 107 16.09 -10.81 -3.45
C ALA A 107 16.15 -12.33 -3.73
N ASP A 108 17.17 -13.03 -3.24
CA ASP A 108 17.30 -14.48 -3.37
C ASP A 108 16.16 -15.22 -2.62
N MET A 109 15.80 -14.74 -1.43
CA MET A 109 14.68 -15.28 -0.67
C MET A 109 13.34 -15.01 -1.35
N LYS A 110 13.15 -13.81 -1.89
CA LYS A 110 11.93 -13.43 -2.61
C LYS A 110 11.68 -14.36 -3.81
N GLN A 111 12.69 -14.67 -4.61
CA GLN A 111 12.55 -15.61 -5.74
C GLN A 111 12.08 -17.00 -5.32
N ARG A 112 12.40 -17.43 -4.09
CA ARG A 112 12.05 -18.75 -3.57
C ARG A 112 10.69 -18.79 -2.86
N ILE A 113 10.29 -17.67 -2.26
CA ILE A 113 9.13 -17.60 -1.35
C ILE A 113 7.92 -17.03 -2.09
N LEU A 114 8.09 -15.95 -2.85
CA LEU A 114 6.97 -15.29 -3.52
C LEU A 114 6.69 -16.00 -4.85
N PRO A 115 5.51 -16.64 -5.02
CA PRO A 115 5.12 -17.20 -6.30
C PRO A 115 4.89 -16.10 -7.33
N GLN A 116 4.74 -16.50 -8.60
CA GLN A 116 4.18 -15.61 -9.61
C GLN A 116 2.76 -15.22 -9.18
N TYR A 117 2.36 -13.99 -9.42
CA TYR A 117 1.05 -13.47 -9.04
C TYR A 117 0.42 -12.68 -10.18
N ALA A 118 -0.92 -12.65 -10.17
CA ALA A 118 -1.67 -11.82 -11.09
C ALA A 118 -1.53 -10.34 -10.70
N GLU A 119 -1.31 -9.50 -11.70
CA GLU A 119 -1.31 -8.05 -11.48
C GLU A 119 -2.71 -7.57 -11.11
N PRO A 120 -2.84 -6.51 -10.27
CA PRO A 120 -4.12 -5.89 -10.00
C PRO A 120 -4.80 -5.37 -11.27
N ASP A 121 -6.12 -5.40 -11.32
CA ASP A 121 -6.89 -4.74 -12.37
C ASP A 121 -6.76 -3.21 -12.27
N VAL A 122 -6.60 -2.69 -11.06
CA VAL A 122 -6.31 -1.28 -10.79
C VAL A 122 -5.60 -1.11 -9.44
N VAL A 123 -4.65 -0.18 -9.42
CA VAL A 123 -4.01 0.31 -8.20
C VAL A 123 -4.49 1.73 -7.93
N ILE A 124 -5.01 1.97 -6.72
CA ILE A 124 -5.38 3.29 -6.21
C ILE A 124 -4.23 3.78 -5.33
N TYR A 125 -3.47 4.76 -5.81
CA TYR A 125 -2.39 5.37 -5.05
C TYR A 125 -2.88 6.62 -4.33
N LEU A 126 -2.91 6.58 -2.99
CA LEU A 126 -3.25 7.72 -2.15
C LEU A 126 -2.03 8.62 -1.98
N GLN A 127 -1.98 9.67 -2.78
CA GLN A 127 -0.94 10.68 -2.68
C GLN A 127 -1.29 11.68 -1.56
N THR A 128 -0.34 11.90 -0.65
CA THR A 128 -0.50 12.78 0.51
C THR A 128 0.80 13.52 0.80
N ALA A 129 0.73 14.71 1.37
CA ALA A 129 1.90 15.42 1.85
C ALA A 129 2.46 14.76 3.14
N VAL A 130 3.78 14.76 3.29
CA VAL A 130 4.48 14.20 4.48
C VAL A 130 3.91 14.75 5.79
N GLU A 131 3.65 16.07 5.83
CA GLU A 131 3.13 16.74 7.02
C GLU A 131 1.73 16.25 7.42
N ASN A 132 0.87 15.95 6.45
CA ASN A 132 -0.46 15.44 6.71
C ASN A 132 -0.41 13.99 7.21
N ASN A 133 0.49 13.17 6.66
CA ASN A 133 0.75 11.83 7.17
C ASN A 133 1.25 11.88 8.60
N ARG A 134 2.21 12.76 8.92
CA ARG A 134 2.73 12.96 10.26
C ARG A 134 1.61 13.33 11.25
N LYS A 135 0.76 14.30 10.91
CA LYS A 135 -0.39 14.71 11.74
C LYS A 135 -1.39 13.58 11.98
N ARG A 136 -1.70 12.80 10.93
CA ARG A 136 -2.62 11.64 11.04
C ARG A 136 -2.05 10.54 11.92
N LEU A 137 -0.77 10.26 11.78
CA LEU A 137 -0.05 9.29 12.61
C LEU A 137 0.04 9.73 14.07
N GLN A 138 0.35 11.00 14.34
CA GLN A 138 0.37 11.55 15.70
C GLN A 138 -0.95 11.37 16.44
N LYS A 139 -2.07 11.56 15.75
CA LYS A 139 -3.41 11.36 16.32
C LYS A 139 -3.73 9.90 16.66
N ARG A 140 -3.16 8.94 15.90
CA ARG A 140 -3.50 7.52 16.05
C ARG A 140 -2.49 6.72 16.87
N HIS A 141 -1.22 7.06 16.76
CA HIS A 141 -0.10 6.26 17.27
C HIS A 141 1.08 7.15 17.69
N GLU A 142 0.86 8.10 18.59
CA GLU A 142 1.90 9.03 19.06
C GLU A 142 3.15 8.29 19.58
N SER A 143 2.95 7.16 20.26
CA SER A 143 4.03 6.31 20.76
C SER A 143 4.86 5.65 19.66
N ILE A 144 4.29 5.40 18.49
CA ILE A 144 5.00 4.76 17.36
C ILE A 144 5.80 5.81 16.58
N ILE A 145 5.24 7.00 16.37
CA ILE A 145 5.97 8.07 15.67
C ILE A 145 7.24 8.50 16.38
N SER A 146 7.20 8.54 17.71
CA SER A 146 8.38 8.89 18.51
C SER A 146 9.54 7.89 18.34
N LEU A 147 9.24 6.68 17.82
CA LEU A 147 10.24 5.64 17.50
C LEU A 147 10.81 5.76 16.10
N PHE A 148 10.16 6.52 15.19
CA PHE A 148 10.66 6.64 13.83
C PHE A 148 12.01 7.36 13.82
N PRO A 149 13.01 6.81 13.11
CA PRO A 149 14.27 7.51 12.91
C PRO A 149 14.02 8.87 12.24
N GLU A 150 14.90 9.82 12.55
CA GLU A 150 14.85 11.14 11.92
C GLU A 150 14.88 11.02 10.38
N GLY A 151 13.99 11.74 9.70
CA GLY A 151 13.86 11.71 8.24
C GLY A 151 13.28 10.44 7.65
N TYR A 152 12.97 9.39 8.45
CA TYR A 152 12.45 8.12 7.93
C TYR A 152 11.18 8.29 7.10
N LEU A 153 10.18 9.01 7.65
CA LEU A 153 8.91 9.24 6.95
C LEU A 153 9.09 10.00 5.62
N GLY A 154 10.04 10.94 5.59
CA GLY A 154 10.41 11.66 4.35
C GLY A 154 10.99 10.71 3.30
N ARG A 155 11.98 9.88 3.68
CA ARG A 155 12.56 8.89 2.77
C ARG A 155 11.51 7.91 2.23
N VAL A 156 10.62 7.42 3.09
CA VAL A 156 9.51 6.54 2.65
C VAL A 156 8.61 7.27 1.64
N HIS A 157 8.29 8.53 1.88
CA HIS A 157 7.49 9.34 0.96
C HIS A 157 8.18 9.53 -0.41
N ASP A 158 9.47 9.81 -0.41
CA ASP A 158 10.26 10.00 -1.63
C ASP A 158 10.30 8.69 -2.45
N GLU A 159 10.50 7.55 -1.81
CA GLU A 159 10.51 6.24 -2.48
C GLU A 159 9.12 5.85 -3.01
N TYR A 160 8.03 6.14 -2.29
CA TYR A 160 6.68 5.98 -2.81
C TYR A 160 6.45 6.83 -4.06
N SER A 161 6.86 8.09 -4.03
CA SER A 161 6.73 9.01 -5.16
C SER A 161 7.54 8.53 -6.37
N HIS A 162 8.77 8.08 -6.14
CA HIS A 162 9.64 7.53 -7.18
C HIS A 162 9.06 6.24 -7.77
N PHE A 163 8.67 5.30 -6.93
CA PHE A 163 8.08 4.02 -7.34
C PHE A 163 6.82 4.23 -8.20
N PHE A 164 5.86 5.02 -7.73
CA PHE A 164 4.62 5.24 -8.47
C PHE A 164 4.78 6.14 -9.70
N HIS A 165 5.81 6.98 -9.75
CA HIS A 165 6.16 7.70 -10.98
C HIS A 165 6.54 6.74 -12.11
N LEU A 166 7.28 5.68 -11.80
CA LEU A 166 7.76 4.67 -12.75
C LEU A 166 6.84 3.46 -12.90
N TYR A 167 5.80 3.35 -12.07
CA TYR A 167 4.92 2.18 -12.02
C TYR A 167 4.16 1.96 -13.32
N GLN A 168 4.23 0.73 -13.88
CA GLN A 168 3.60 0.34 -15.14
C GLN A 168 2.98 -1.07 -15.12
N SER A 169 3.09 -1.81 -14.00
CA SER A 169 2.64 -3.19 -13.92
C SER A 169 1.11 -3.31 -14.04
N ALA A 170 0.36 -2.32 -13.54
CA ALA A 170 -1.09 -2.30 -13.59
C ALA A 170 -1.64 -0.88 -13.84
N PRO A 171 -2.90 -0.74 -14.23
CA PRO A 171 -3.58 0.56 -14.30
C PRO A 171 -3.52 1.31 -12.96
N LEU A 172 -3.13 2.59 -12.98
CA LEU A 172 -2.87 3.40 -11.80
C LEU A 172 -3.80 4.61 -11.73
N LEU A 173 -4.63 4.66 -10.68
CA LEU A 173 -5.42 5.83 -10.31
C LEU A 173 -4.73 6.55 -9.13
N THR A 174 -4.09 7.68 -9.39
CA THR A 174 -3.51 8.52 -8.34
C THR A 174 -4.58 9.45 -7.78
N VAL A 175 -4.76 9.44 -6.48
CA VAL A 175 -5.78 10.23 -5.77
C VAL A 175 -5.12 11.20 -4.80
N ASN A 176 -5.44 12.48 -4.90
CA ASN A 176 -5.03 13.49 -3.93
C ASN A 176 -5.82 13.30 -2.62
N ALA A 177 -5.23 12.54 -1.69
CA ALA A 177 -5.87 12.21 -0.42
C ALA A 177 -5.63 13.27 0.68
N ASP A 178 -5.04 14.41 0.34
CA ASP A 178 -5.02 15.58 1.21
C ASP A 178 -6.31 16.38 1.11
N GLU A 179 -6.92 16.41 -0.07
CA GLU A 179 -8.16 17.12 -0.35
C GLU A 179 -9.40 16.22 -0.24
N LEU A 180 -9.23 14.91 -0.46
CA LEU A 180 -10.32 13.93 -0.48
C LEU A 180 -10.32 13.04 0.78
N ASP A 181 -11.34 13.18 1.61
CA ASP A 181 -11.64 12.22 2.69
C ASP A 181 -12.47 11.06 2.13
N LEU A 182 -11.79 10.09 1.53
CA LEU A 182 -12.44 8.93 0.87
C LEU A 182 -13.03 7.92 1.87
N ALA A 183 -12.58 7.95 3.12
CA ALA A 183 -13.03 7.02 4.14
C ALA A 183 -14.22 7.56 4.95
N GLY A 184 -14.28 8.87 5.20
CA GLY A 184 -15.28 9.50 6.06
C GLY A 184 -16.37 10.30 5.33
N ASN A 185 -16.15 10.67 4.06
CA ASN A 185 -17.07 11.49 3.29
C ASN A 185 -17.70 10.69 2.13
N ASP A 186 -19.04 10.63 2.09
CA ASP A 186 -19.76 9.86 1.07
C ASP A 186 -19.65 10.47 -0.32
N ASP A 187 -19.68 11.79 -0.45
CA ASP A 187 -19.57 12.47 -1.75
C ASP A 187 -18.18 12.23 -2.36
N HIS A 188 -17.12 12.31 -1.55
CA HIS A 188 -15.76 12.00 -2.00
C HIS A 188 -15.60 10.53 -2.40
N PHE A 189 -16.24 9.62 -1.68
CA PHE A 189 -16.23 8.20 -2.03
C PHE A 189 -16.98 7.96 -3.35
N GLN A 190 -18.14 8.61 -3.57
CA GLN A 190 -18.87 8.53 -4.85
C GLN A 190 -18.04 9.09 -6.02
N LEU A 191 -17.24 10.15 -5.80
CA LEU A 191 -16.30 10.64 -6.82
C LEU A 191 -15.26 9.58 -7.19
N LEU A 192 -14.71 8.88 -6.21
CA LEU A 192 -13.77 7.77 -6.45
C LEU A 192 -14.42 6.64 -7.26
N LEU A 193 -15.65 6.23 -6.89
CA LEU A 193 -16.36 5.16 -7.60
C LEU A 193 -16.61 5.52 -9.07
N ARG A 194 -17.05 6.75 -9.35
CA ARG A 194 -17.19 7.25 -10.74
C ARG A 194 -15.85 7.26 -11.49
N ALA A 195 -14.77 7.72 -10.82
CA ALA A 195 -13.45 7.70 -11.42
C ALA A 195 -12.98 6.28 -11.76
N LEU A 196 -13.33 5.28 -10.94
CA LEU A 196 -13.05 3.86 -11.23
C LEU A 196 -13.91 3.31 -12.38
N GLU A 197 -15.20 3.66 -12.43
CA GLU A 197 -16.10 3.28 -13.53
C GLU A 197 -15.63 3.84 -14.88
N ASP A 198 -15.29 5.13 -14.89
CA ASP A 198 -14.87 5.89 -16.07
C ASP A 198 -13.40 5.66 -16.43
N PHE A 199 -12.65 4.92 -15.60
CA PHE A 199 -11.21 4.72 -15.80
C PHE A 199 -10.93 4.05 -17.15
N GLN A 200 -10.15 4.74 -17.99
CA GLN A 200 -9.67 4.24 -19.28
C GLN A 200 -8.16 4.50 -19.42
N GLY A 201 -7.46 3.55 -20.01
CA GLY A 201 -6.01 3.63 -20.19
C GLY A 201 -5.23 3.10 -19.01
N THR A 202 -3.99 3.58 -18.85
CA THR A 202 -3.03 3.06 -17.87
C THR A 202 -2.82 3.98 -16.68
N ARG A 203 -3.16 5.27 -16.78
CA ARG A 203 -3.00 6.27 -15.71
C ARG A 203 -4.13 7.28 -15.70
N SER A 204 -4.59 7.61 -14.49
CA SER A 204 -5.54 8.71 -14.26
C SER A 204 -5.26 9.38 -12.91
N TYR A 205 -5.79 10.60 -12.74
CA TYR A 205 -5.65 11.39 -11.52
C TYR A 205 -7.02 11.85 -11.04
N LEU A 206 -7.26 11.74 -9.74
CA LEU A 206 -8.46 12.25 -9.08
C LEU A 206 -8.09 13.34 -8.08
N ASN A 207 -8.52 14.56 -8.38
CA ASN A 207 -8.40 15.74 -7.53
C ASN A 207 -9.79 16.37 -7.34
N LEU A 208 -9.99 17.18 -6.30
CA LEU A 208 -11.13 18.09 -6.28
C LEU A 208 -10.95 19.09 -7.42
N SER A 209 -11.92 19.16 -8.34
CA SER A 209 -11.93 20.23 -9.32
C SER A 209 -12.18 21.53 -8.57
N GLU A 210 -11.25 22.47 -8.65
CA GLU A 210 -11.54 23.87 -8.28
C GLU A 210 -12.74 24.31 -9.13
N LYS A 211 -13.81 24.73 -8.44
CA LYS A 211 -14.98 25.35 -9.07
C LYS A 211 -14.70 26.80 -9.38
#